data_5b22ce880f3835476dd4566c279d1939
#
_entry.id   5b22ce880f3835476dd4566c279d1939
#
_cell.length_a   1.000
_cell.length_b   1.000
_cell.length_c   1.000
_cell.angle_alpha   90.00
_cell.angle_beta   90.00
_cell.angle_gamma   90.00
#
_symmetry.space_group_name_H-M   'P 1'
#
loop_
_entity.id
_entity.type
_entity.pdbx_description
1 polymer ?
#
loop_
_entity_poly.entity_id
_entity_poly.type
_entity_poly.pdbx_seq_one_letter_code
_entity_poly.pdbx_strand_id
1 'polypeptide(L)'
;IFNRKPVPRVPVWMMRQAGRTDPEYCRLRKEDGRPLEEVFLDAEFSTKISLLPRRLGVDAIIMFQDILTPLAPMGAGFKFNPAPVLHEPIIKMEQVRSLKIPNPPKDLKTVGRILQGLNAELQGSLPVLGFAGAPMTLAFFMISGKSPSANIPEILDFMETHPSFTEALLERLTETTIDYLLYQIENGAHIVQLFDSFADKIPEPFYLRWVQPSHERILKSLERRAPGILFSRGCPYLDLLAATGADALSLGDGISISKVREKYPDFIIQGNIDNKILADGSPEMISNAIRTCLDETKGSNHILNLSHGLLERTPFE
;
A
#
# COMPACT_ATOMS: atom_id res chain seq x y z
N ILE A 1 12.77 -14.95 -0.11
CA ILE A 1 12.65 -14.41 1.25
C ILE A 1 11.48 -15.07 1.97
N PHE A 2 10.25 -14.89 1.53
CA PHE A 2 9.06 -15.44 2.22
C PHE A 2 9.09 -16.97 2.38
N ASN A 3 9.71 -17.69 1.46
CA ASN A 3 9.89 -19.13 1.53
C ASN A 3 11.11 -19.55 2.40
N ARG A 4 11.73 -18.61 3.12
CA ARG A 4 12.94 -18.83 3.94
C ARG A 4 14.11 -19.47 3.19
N LYS A 5 14.16 -19.34 1.87
CA LYS A 5 15.27 -19.80 1.03
C LYS A 5 16.30 -18.67 0.87
N PRO A 6 17.59 -19.02 0.78
CA PRO A 6 18.65 -18.06 0.46
C PRO A 6 18.33 -17.35 -0.86
N VAL A 7 18.58 -16.05 -0.89
CA VAL A 7 18.46 -15.22 -2.10
C VAL A 7 19.86 -14.75 -2.51
N PRO A 8 20.14 -14.60 -3.81
CA PRO A 8 21.49 -14.25 -4.29
C PRO A 8 21.90 -12.82 -3.89
N ARG A 9 20.94 -11.96 -3.66
CA ARG A 9 21.10 -10.57 -3.18
C ARG A 9 19.83 -10.11 -2.46
N VAL A 10 19.91 -9.01 -1.75
CA VAL A 10 18.73 -8.36 -1.16
C VAL A 10 17.80 -7.92 -2.30
N PRO A 11 16.53 -8.39 -2.33
CA PRO A 11 15.58 -7.95 -3.33
C PRO A 11 15.24 -6.46 -3.19
N VAL A 12 14.99 -5.80 -4.31
CA VAL A 12 14.64 -4.38 -4.35
C VAL A 12 13.41 -4.14 -5.21
N TRP A 13 12.51 -3.35 -4.70
CA TRP A 13 11.44 -2.69 -5.44
C TRP A 13 11.08 -1.39 -4.72
N MET A 14 10.38 -0.48 -5.37
CA MET A 14 10.09 0.82 -4.75
C MET A 14 8.61 1.14 -4.83
N MET A 15 8.03 1.55 -3.71
CA MET A 15 6.66 2.06 -3.69
C MET A 15 6.51 3.22 -4.68
N ARG A 16 5.44 3.19 -5.49
CA ARG A 16 5.17 4.13 -6.59
C ARG A 16 6.21 4.09 -7.72
N GLN A 17 6.91 2.97 -7.92
CA GLN A 17 7.91 2.80 -8.98
C GLN A 17 7.34 2.98 -10.40
N ALA A 18 6.06 2.70 -10.62
CA ALA A 18 5.34 3.05 -11.85
C ALA A 18 4.61 4.39 -11.62
N GLY A 19 5.19 5.51 -12.04
CA GLY A 19 4.61 6.81 -11.71
C GLY A 19 5.34 8.00 -12.35
N ARG A 20 5.06 9.18 -11.83
CA ARG A 20 5.45 10.49 -12.41
C ARG A 20 6.96 10.76 -12.48
N THR A 21 7.77 9.98 -11.79
CA THR A 21 9.24 10.03 -11.90
C THR A 21 9.75 9.45 -13.22
N ASP A 22 8.94 8.60 -13.87
CA ASP A 22 9.31 7.89 -15.08
C ASP A 22 8.91 8.70 -16.33
N PRO A 23 9.88 9.13 -17.18
CA PRO A 23 9.60 9.88 -18.42
C PRO A 23 8.65 9.12 -19.36
N GLU A 24 8.76 7.80 -19.44
CA GLU A 24 7.89 7.01 -20.31
C GLU A 24 6.45 6.96 -19.78
N TYR A 25 6.27 6.86 -18.45
CA TYR A 25 4.96 7.04 -17.84
C TYR A 25 4.36 8.40 -18.19
N CYS A 26 5.15 9.47 -18.04
CA CYS A 26 4.70 10.84 -18.34
C CYS A 26 4.31 10.98 -19.82
N ARG A 27 5.10 10.42 -20.74
CA ARG A 27 4.79 10.40 -22.18
C ARG A 27 3.49 9.67 -22.46
N LEU A 28 3.34 8.44 -21.95
CA LEU A 28 2.13 7.62 -22.14
C LEU A 28 0.88 8.32 -21.58
N ARG A 29 0.98 8.92 -20.40
CA ARG A 29 -0.13 9.65 -19.80
C ARG A 29 -0.53 10.89 -20.60
N LYS A 30 0.45 11.62 -21.15
CA LYS A 30 0.22 12.79 -22.00
C LYS A 30 -0.48 12.40 -23.32
N GLU A 31 -0.06 11.31 -23.94
CA GLU A 31 -0.65 10.79 -25.18
C GLU A 31 -2.06 10.26 -24.96
N ASP A 32 -2.30 9.56 -23.83
CA ASP A 32 -3.59 9.01 -23.49
C ASP A 32 -4.63 10.09 -23.16
N GLY A 33 -4.25 11.10 -22.36
CA GLY A 33 -5.07 12.28 -22.05
C GLY A 33 -6.29 12.03 -21.16
N ARG A 34 -6.68 10.80 -20.89
CA ARG A 34 -7.83 10.46 -20.03
C ARG A 34 -7.58 10.83 -18.56
N PRO A 35 -8.62 11.13 -17.77
CA PRO A 35 -8.54 11.21 -16.32
C PRO A 35 -7.98 9.92 -15.70
N LEU A 36 -7.33 10.02 -14.53
CA LEU A 36 -6.65 8.89 -13.91
C LEU A 36 -7.62 7.77 -13.51
N GLU A 37 -8.82 8.13 -13.05
CA GLU A 37 -9.88 7.18 -12.72
C GLU A 37 -10.34 6.33 -13.94
N GLU A 38 -10.31 6.87 -15.13
CA GLU A 38 -10.61 6.11 -16.36
C GLU A 38 -9.45 5.19 -16.74
N VAL A 39 -8.21 5.64 -16.54
CA VAL A 39 -7.01 4.82 -16.75
C VAL A 39 -7.01 3.59 -15.87
N PHE A 40 -7.40 3.73 -14.60
CA PHE A 40 -7.50 2.59 -13.68
C PHE A 40 -8.58 1.57 -14.08
N LEU A 41 -9.51 1.94 -14.97
CA LEU A 41 -10.50 1.03 -15.54
C LEU A 41 -10.03 0.36 -16.86
N ASP A 42 -8.86 0.73 -17.37
CA ASP A 42 -8.24 0.14 -18.56
C ASP A 42 -7.16 -0.87 -18.15
N ALA A 43 -7.51 -2.16 -18.25
CA ALA A 43 -6.60 -3.23 -17.81
C ALA A 43 -5.33 -3.32 -18.66
N GLU A 44 -5.43 -3.12 -19.99
CA GLU A 44 -4.28 -3.20 -20.88
C GLU A 44 -3.30 -2.05 -20.62
N PHE A 45 -3.81 -0.83 -20.53
CA PHE A 45 -2.98 0.34 -20.25
C PHE A 45 -2.35 0.28 -18.85
N SER A 46 -3.11 -0.13 -17.83
CA SER A 46 -2.60 -0.30 -16.47
C SER A 46 -1.54 -1.40 -16.39
N THR A 47 -1.70 -2.51 -17.12
CA THR A 47 -0.68 -3.56 -17.25
C THR A 47 0.61 -3.01 -17.86
N LYS A 48 0.50 -2.27 -18.98
CA LYS A 48 1.64 -1.62 -19.64
C LYS A 48 2.40 -0.69 -18.69
N ILE A 49 1.68 0.16 -17.95
CA ILE A 49 2.30 1.07 -16.97
C ILE A 49 2.97 0.29 -15.83
N SER A 50 2.31 -0.73 -15.29
CA SER A 50 2.87 -1.56 -14.22
C SER A 50 4.22 -2.19 -14.59
N LEU A 51 4.43 -2.52 -15.87
CA LEU A 51 5.65 -3.17 -16.37
C LEU A 51 6.82 -2.21 -16.61
N LEU A 52 6.60 -0.90 -16.66
CA LEU A 52 7.66 0.08 -16.92
C LEU A 52 8.88 -0.06 -16.00
N PRO A 53 8.73 -0.31 -14.68
CA PRO A 53 9.87 -0.46 -13.78
C PRO A 53 10.75 -1.69 -14.05
N ARG A 54 10.28 -2.67 -14.86
CA ARG A 54 11.09 -3.85 -15.21
C ARG A 54 12.46 -3.49 -15.79
N ARG A 55 12.54 -2.38 -16.55
CA ARG A 55 13.79 -1.90 -17.14
C ARG A 55 14.81 -1.36 -16.12
N LEU A 56 14.37 -1.08 -14.90
CA LEU A 56 15.23 -0.65 -13.80
C LEU A 56 15.85 -1.82 -13.03
N GLY A 57 15.51 -3.06 -13.38
CA GLY A 57 16.04 -4.26 -12.73
C GLY A 57 15.46 -4.51 -11.34
N VAL A 58 14.22 -4.05 -11.08
CA VAL A 58 13.49 -4.35 -9.83
C VAL A 58 13.18 -5.84 -9.70
N ASP A 59 13.04 -6.31 -8.47
CA ASP A 59 12.78 -7.72 -8.15
C ASP A 59 11.30 -8.05 -7.94
N ALA A 60 10.43 -7.06 -8.10
CA ALA A 60 8.98 -7.26 -8.03
C ALA A 60 8.23 -6.18 -8.81
N ILE A 61 7.07 -6.53 -9.33
CA ILE A 61 6.16 -5.60 -9.99
C ILE A 61 4.92 -5.43 -9.14
N ILE A 62 4.60 -4.19 -8.79
CA ILE A 62 3.31 -3.85 -8.17
C ILE A 62 2.34 -3.37 -9.24
N MET A 63 1.09 -3.83 -9.19
CA MET A 63 0.08 -3.38 -10.15
C MET A 63 -0.17 -1.87 -10.04
N PHE A 64 -0.42 -1.23 -11.18
CA PHE A 64 -0.76 0.20 -11.25
C PHE A 64 -2.26 0.38 -10.99
N GLN A 65 -2.59 0.75 -9.76
CA GLN A 65 -3.94 1.04 -9.27
C GLN A 65 -3.86 2.04 -8.12
N ASP A 66 -5.01 2.46 -7.59
CA ASP A 66 -5.12 3.31 -6.40
C ASP A 66 -5.64 2.54 -5.18
N ILE A 67 -5.20 2.94 -3.97
CA ILE A 67 -5.70 2.35 -2.72
C ILE A 67 -7.20 2.56 -2.52
N LEU A 68 -7.78 3.59 -3.15
CA LEU A 68 -9.21 3.92 -3.07
C LEU A 68 -10.06 3.15 -4.10
N THR A 69 -9.45 2.33 -4.95
CA THR A 69 -10.16 1.56 -6.01
C THR A 69 -11.43 0.85 -5.51
N PRO A 70 -11.49 0.23 -4.32
CA PRO A 70 -12.71 -0.41 -3.85
C PRO A 70 -13.85 0.54 -3.45
N LEU A 71 -13.57 1.83 -3.22
CA LEU A 71 -14.56 2.77 -2.68
C LEU A 71 -15.70 3.09 -3.67
N ALA A 72 -15.38 3.21 -4.96
CA ALA A 72 -16.39 3.52 -5.98
C ALA A 72 -17.50 2.44 -6.04
N PRO A 73 -17.21 1.13 -6.15
CA PRO A 73 -18.22 0.10 -6.11
C PRO A 73 -18.91 -0.07 -4.74
N MET A 74 -18.29 0.39 -3.64
CA MET A 74 -18.97 0.50 -2.34
C MET A 74 -20.09 1.56 -2.35
N GLY A 75 -20.08 2.50 -3.30
CA GLY A 75 -20.98 3.64 -3.37
C GLY A 75 -20.34 4.96 -2.90
N ALA A 76 -19.06 4.96 -2.56
CA ALA A 76 -18.28 6.14 -2.21
C ALA A 76 -17.40 6.58 -3.41
N GLY A 77 -18.03 7.06 -4.48
CA GLY A 77 -17.34 7.48 -5.70
C GLY A 77 -16.46 8.70 -5.49
N PHE A 78 -15.37 8.77 -6.25
CA PHE A 78 -14.40 9.87 -6.19
C PHE A 78 -13.84 10.22 -7.57
N LYS A 79 -13.19 11.38 -7.67
CA LYS A 79 -12.44 11.85 -8.85
C LYS A 79 -11.07 12.37 -8.43
N PHE A 80 -10.12 12.39 -9.37
CA PHE A 80 -8.82 13.02 -9.15
C PHE A 80 -8.82 14.48 -9.62
N ASN A 81 -8.49 15.43 -8.67
CA ASN A 81 -8.40 16.86 -8.99
C ASN A 81 -7.43 17.61 -8.04
N PRO A 82 -6.13 17.63 -8.25
CA PRO A 82 -5.29 16.55 -8.79
C PRO A 82 -5.20 15.33 -7.85
N ALA A 83 -5.52 15.51 -6.55
CA ALA A 83 -5.65 14.45 -5.54
C ALA A 83 -7.08 13.87 -5.56
N PRO A 84 -7.30 12.68 -4.99
CA PRO A 84 -8.62 12.10 -4.90
C PRO A 84 -9.55 12.97 -4.04
N VAL A 85 -10.76 13.23 -4.56
CA VAL A 85 -11.85 13.94 -3.88
C VAL A 85 -13.10 13.10 -4.04
N LEU A 86 -13.72 12.70 -2.92
CA LEU A 86 -14.99 11.97 -2.93
C LEU A 86 -16.13 12.88 -3.39
N HIS A 87 -17.14 12.29 -3.99
CA HIS A 87 -18.35 13.02 -4.39
C HIS A 87 -19.06 13.59 -3.16
N GLU A 88 -19.05 12.86 -2.04
CA GLU A 88 -19.61 13.26 -0.75
C GLU A 88 -18.80 12.62 0.40
N PRO A 89 -18.45 13.38 1.47
CA PRO A 89 -17.88 12.80 2.68
C PRO A 89 -18.88 11.86 3.38
N ILE A 90 -18.35 10.78 3.97
CA ILE A 90 -19.14 9.81 4.72
C ILE A 90 -19.06 10.17 6.21
N ILE A 91 -20.06 10.86 6.73
CA ILE A 91 -20.12 11.39 8.10
C ILE A 91 -21.42 11.07 8.84
N LYS A 92 -22.33 10.32 8.20
CA LYS A 92 -23.62 9.92 8.79
C LYS A 92 -23.76 8.41 8.78
N MET A 93 -24.40 7.87 9.81
CA MET A 93 -24.66 6.43 9.95
C MET A 93 -25.46 5.87 8.76
N GLU A 94 -26.42 6.64 8.22
CA GLU A 94 -27.23 6.24 7.08
C GLU A 94 -26.36 6.02 5.83
N GLN A 95 -25.34 6.86 5.62
CA GLN A 95 -24.38 6.70 4.53
C GLN A 95 -23.57 5.41 4.73
N VAL A 96 -23.08 5.12 5.95
CA VAL A 96 -22.38 3.87 6.25
C VAL A 96 -23.26 2.66 5.99
N ARG A 97 -24.53 2.70 6.38
CA ARG A 97 -25.49 1.61 6.13
C ARG A 97 -25.77 1.38 4.65
N SER A 98 -25.67 2.42 3.83
CA SER A 98 -25.89 2.35 2.38
C SER A 98 -24.66 1.83 1.61
N LEU A 99 -23.48 1.81 2.23
CA LEU A 99 -22.28 1.24 1.60
C LEU A 99 -22.48 -0.25 1.31
N LYS A 100 -22.11 -0.67 0.14
CA LYS A 100 -22.14 -2.08 -0.29
C LYS A 100 -20.80 -2.73 -0.03
N ILE A 101 -20.80 -4.04 0.22
CA ILE A 101 -19.60 -4.86 0.06
C ILE A 101 -19.53 -5.23 -1.43
N PRO A 102 -18.50 -4.80 -2.17
CA PRO A 102 -18.38 -5.14 -3.58
C PRO A 102 -18.25 -6.64 -3.79
N ASN A 103 -18.78 -7.13 -4.92
CA ASN A 103 -18.46 -8.46 -5.41
C ASN A 103 -17.25 -8.33 -6.36
N PRO A 104 -16.00 -8.65 -5.95
CA PRO A 104 -14.83 -8.30 -6.74
C PRO A 104 -14.80 -8.87 -8.17
N PRO A 105 -15.20 -10.14 -8.43
CA PRO A 105 -15.29 -10.67 -9.78
C PRO A 105 -16.21 -9.86 -10.73
N LYS A 106 -17.24 -9.22 -10.19
CA LYS A 106 -18.18 -8.40 -10.93
C LYS A 106 -17.76 -6.94 -10.97
N ASP A 107 -17.48 -6.38 -9.80
CA ASP A 107 -17.38 -4.93 -9.59
C ASP A 107 -15.94 -4.42 -9.75
N LEU A 108 -14.94 -5.32 -9.63
CA LEU A 108 -13.50 -5.02 -9.71
C LEU A 108 -12.78 -5.90 -10.76
N LYS A 109 -13.50 -6.36 -11.76
CA LYS A 109 -12.99 -7.26 -12.83
C LYS A 109 -11.74 -6.75 -13.54
N THR A 110 -11.58 -5.42 -13.63
CA THR A 110 -10.40 -4.78 -14.24
C THR A 110 -9.13 -5.13 -13.47
N VAL A 111 -9.18 -5.13 -12.14
CA VAL A 111 -8.05 -5.49 -11.29
C VAL A 111 -7.60 -6.93 -11.55
N GLY A 112 -8.54 -7.88 -11.64
CA GLY A 112 -8.22 -9.27 -12.00
C GLY A 112 -7.56 -9.37 -13.37
N ARG A 113 -8.05 -8.64 -14.37
CA ARG A 113 -7.45 -8.60 -15.73
C ARG A 113 -6.04 -8.01 -15.73
N ILE A 114 -5.76 -6.98 -14.94
CA ILE A 114 -4.42 -6.42 -14.80
C ILE A 114 -3.46 -7.48 -14.26
N LEU A 115 -3.83 -8.16 -13.17
CA LEU A 115 -3.01 -9.19 -12.56
C LEU A 115 -2.75 -10.37 -13.50
N GLN A 116 -3.76 -10.83 -14.20
CA GLN A 116 -3.64 -11.87 -15.23
C GLN A 116 -2.73 -11.42 -16.38
N GLY A 117 -2.88 -10.18 -16.86
CA GLY A 117 -2.03 -9.58 -17.89
C GLY A 117 -0.56 -9.50 -17.45
N LEU A 118 -0.32 -9.05 -16.21
CA LEU A 118 1.03 -9.00 -15.64
C LEU A 118 1.67 -10.40 -15.58
N ASN A 119 0.94 -11.41 -15.15
CA ASN A 119 1.46 -12.78 -15.12
C ASN A 119 1.76 -13.34 -16.50
N ALA A 120 0.91 -13.04 -17.49
CA ALA A 120 1.14 -13.44 -18.88
C ALA A 120 2.41 -12.81 -19.45
N GLU A 121 2.66 -11.52 -19.18
CA GLU A 121 3.84 -10.79 -19.66
C GLU A 121 5.14 -11.17 -18.92
N LEU A 122 5.04 -11.44 -17.64
CA LEU A 122 6.19 -11.75 -16.79
C LEU A 122 6.60 -13.22 -16.85
N GLN A 123 5.69 -14.13 -17.18
CA GLN A 123 5.92 -15.58 -17.30
C GLN A 123 6.71 -16.16 -16.11
N GLY A 124 6.43 -15.70 -14.90
CA GLY A 124 7.11 -16.14 -13.67
C GLY A 124 8.51 -15.55 -13.44
N SER A 125 8.98 -14.62 -14.28
CA SER A 125 10.31 -13.98 -14.11
C SER A 125 10.39 -13.07 -12.90
N LEU A 126 9.29 -12.44 -12.50
CA LEU A 126 9.17 -11.56 -11.34
C LEU A 126 7.85 -11.81 -10.60
N PRO A 127 7.82 -11.73 -9.27
CA PRO A 127 6.57 -11.76 -8.52
C PRO A 127 5.74 -10.50 -8.77
N VAL A 128 4.41 -10.68 -8.78
CA VAL A 128 3.43 -9.60 -8.87
C VAL A 128 2.90 -9.31 -7.48
N LEU A 129 2.94 -8.03 -7.08
CA LEU A 129 2.36 -7.54 -5.85
C LEU A 129 0.96 -6.97 -6.11
N GLY A 130 -0.01 -7.50 -5.34
CA GLY A 130 -1.28 -6.85 -5.11
C GLY A 130 -1.21 -5.92 -3.91
N PHE A 131 -2.26 -5.11 -3.70
CA PHE A 131 -2.33 -4.24 -2.53
C PHE A 131 -3.74 -3.73 -2.26
N ALA A 132 -3.92 -3.19 -1.05
CA ALA A 132 -5.10 -2.43 -0.66
C ALA A 132 -4.73 -1.33 0.33
N GLY A 133 -5.58 -0.30 0.42
CA GLY A 133 -5.55 0.63 1.56
C GLY A 133 -6.04 -0.07 2.82
N ALA A 134 -5.40 0.20 3.96
CA ALA A 134 -5.88 -0.25 5.25
C ALA A 134 -7.23 0.42 5.59
N PRO A 135 -8.13 -0.25 6.31
CA PRO A 135 -9.46 0.29 6.65
C PRO A 135 -9.42 1.67 7.27
N MET A 136 -8.46 1.94 8.17
CA MET A 136 -8.32 3.26 8.79
C MET A 136 -7.89 4.33 7.78
N THR A 137 -6.95 4.01 6.91
CA THR A 137 -6.54 4.91 5.81
C THR A 137 -7.73 5.24 4.91
N LEU A 138 -8.54 4.24 4.52
CA LEU A 138 -9.74 4.44 3.69
C LEU A 138 -10.80 5.26 4.44
N ALA A 139 -11.03 4.98 5.73
CA ALA A 139 -11.97 5.73 6.58
C ALA A 139 -11.59 7.21 6.66
N PHE A 140 -10.31 7.53 6.80
CA PHE A 140 -9.84 8.92 6.80
C PHE A 140 -10.17 9.65 5.50
N PHE A 141 -9.95 9.02 4.34
CA PHE A 141 -10.36 9.59 3.06
C PHE A 141 -11.87 9.76 2.96
N MET A 142 -12.64 8.77 3.40
CA MET A 142 -14.11 8.82 3.34
C MET A 142 -14.69 9.89 4.23
N ILE A 143 -14.23 10.02 5.47
CA ILE A 143 -14.70 11.03 6.42
C ILE A 143 -14.25 12.43 5.97
N SER A 144 -13.01 12.60 5.55
CA SER A 144 -12.50 13.88 5.04
C SER A 144 -13.13 14.31 3.72
N GLY A 145 -13.56 13.36 2.90
CA GLY A 145 -13.99 13.60 1.51
C GLY A 145 -12.84 13.95 0.55
N LYS A 146 -11.61 14.05 1.05
CA LYS A 146 -10.39 14.40 0.30
C LYS A 146 -9.15 13.86 1.04
N SER A 147 -7.94 14.24 0.59
CA SER A 147 -6.71 13.89 1.33
C SER A 147 -6.80 14.36 2.80
N PRO A 148 -6.68 13.44 3.78
CA PRO A 148 -6.93 13.77 5.19
C PRO A 148 -5.77 14.46 5.90
N SER A 149 -4.63 14.66 5.25
CA SER A 149 -3.36 15.07 5.88
C SER A 149 -3.44 16.33 6.75
N ALA A 150 -4.39 17.24 6.46
CA ALA A 150 -4.55 18.50 7.18
C ALA A 150 -5.52 18.41 8.37
N ASN A 151 -6.35 17.37 8.46
CA ASN A 151 -7.47 17.28 9.41
C ASN A 151 -7.59 15.92 10.11
N ILE A 152 -6.50 15.19 10.24
CA ILE A 152 -6.49 13.90 10.96
C ILE A 152 -6.92 14.03 12.42
N PRO A 153 -6.46 15.03 13.21
CA PRO A 153 -6.91 15.18 14.59
C PRO A 153 -8.43 15.32 14.72
N GLU A 154 -9.06 16.11 13.87
CA GLU A 154 -10.51 16.32 13.86
C GLU A 154 -11.25 15.04 13.47
N ILE A 155 -10.69 14.25 12.55
CA ILE A 155 -11.28 12.95 12.17
C ILE A 155 -11.16 11.96 13.32
N LEU A 156 -10.04 11.90 14.02
CA LEU A 156 -9.87 11.03 15.19
C LEU A 156 -10.86 11.40 16.30
N ASP A 157 -11.03 12.68 16.60
CA ASP A 157 -12.02 13.16 17.57
C ASP A 157 -13.46 12.80 17.15
N PHE A 158 -13.79 12.99 15.88
CA PHE A 158 -15.08 12.58 15.34
C PHE A 158 -15.31 11.08 15.51
N MET A 159 -14.32 10.25 15.20
CA MET A 159 -14.42 8.80 15.33
C MET A 159 -14.56 8.33 16.78
N GLU A 160 -13.85 8.96 17.71
CA GLU A 160 -13.95 8.66 19.15
C GLU A 160 -15.31 9.06 19.73
N THR A 161 -15.85 10.19 19.28
CA THR A 161 -17.17 10.69 19.75
C THR A 161 -18.35 9.98 19.10
N HIS A 162 -18.10 9.22 18.00
CA HIS A 162 -19.12 8.44 17.29
C HIS A 162 -18.73 6.95 17.16
N PRO A 163 -18.58 6.21 18.28
CA PRO A 163 -18.03 4.86 18.27
C PRO A 163 -18.82 3.86 17.42
N SER A 164 -20.16 3.93 17.43
CA SER A 164 -20.99 3.04 16.62
C SER A 164 -20.82 3.30 15.11
N PHE A 165 -20.62 4.55 14.71
CA PHE A 165 -20.31 4.91 13.32
C PHE A 165 -18.94 4.36 12.93
N THR A 166 -17.93 4.56 13.79
CA THR A 166 -16.55 4.11 13.58
C THR A 166 -16.49 2.61 13.41
N GLU A 167 -17.11 1.85 14.32
CA GLU A 167 -17.18 0.40 14.26
C GLU A 167 -17.83 -0.09 12.96
N ALA A 168 -19.01 0.46 12.62
CA ALA A 168 -19.74 0.06 11.42
C ALA A 168 -18.98 0.38 10.13
N LEU A 169 -18.28 1.53 10.07
CA LEU A 169 -17.49 1.91 8.90
C LEU A 169 -16.26 1.01 8.75
N LEU A 170 -15.51 0.80 9.84
CA LEU A 170 -14.30 -0.04 9.82
C LEU A 170 -14.63 -1.50 9.53
N GLU A 171 -15.75 -2.02 10.02
CA GLU A 171 -16.22 -3.37 9.70
C GLU A 171 -16.43 -3.55 8.21
N ARG A 172 -17.20 -2.65 7.56
CA ARG A 172 -17.43 -2.72 6.10
C ARG A 172 -16.15 -2.58 5.29
N LEU A 173 -15.25 -1.70 5.70
CA LEU A 173 -13.96 -1.53 5.04
C LEU A 173 -13.06 -2.74 5.23
N THR A 174 -13.08 -3.38 6.39
CA THR A 174 -12.31 -4.60 6.67
C THR A 174 -12.81 -5.76 5.81
N GLU A 175 -14.11 -6.00 5.74
CA GLU A 175 -14.70 -7.02 4.86
C GLU A 175 -14.35 -6.76 3.39
N THR A 176 -14.55 -5.53 2.91
CA THR A 176 -14.20 -5.14 1.55
C THR A 176 -12.72 -5.37 1.25
N THR A 177 -11.84 -5.02 2.18
CA THR A 177 -10.39 -5.18 2.00
C THR A 177 -10.00 -6.65 1.94
N ILE A 178 -10.60 -7.50 2.78
CA ILE A 178 -10.38 -8.96 2.75
C ILE A 178 -10.78 -9.52 1.39
N ASP A 179 -12.01 -9.29 0.95
CA ASP A 179 -12.52 -9.82 -0.32
C ASP A 179 -11.69 -9.30 -1.51
N TYR A 180 -11.27 -8.05 -1.45
CA TYR A 180 -10.45 -7.42 -2.49
C TYR A 180 -9.05 -8.03 -2.58
N LEU A 181 -8.38 -8.28 -1.45
CA LEU A 181 -7.05 -8.90 -1.43
C LEU A 181 -7.11 -10.38 -1.83
N LEU A 182 -8.11 -11.12 -1.36
CA LEU A 182 -8.31 -12.52 -1.76
C LEU A 182 -8.56 -12.64 -3.26
N TYR A 183 -9.38 -11.76 -3.83
CA TYR A 183 -9.60 -11.70 -5.27
C TYR A 183 -8.32 -11.40 -6.06
N GLN A 184 -7.45 -10.51 -5.56
CA GLN A 184 -6.16 -10.26 -6.18
C GLN A 184 -5.27 -11.50 -6.19
N ILE A 185 -5.23 -12.24 -5.08
CA ILE A 185 -4.47 -13.49 -4.97
C ILE A 185 -5.01 -14.54 -5.95
N GLU A 186 -6.32 -14.71 -6.04
CA GLU A 186 -6.98 -15.63 -6.97
C GLU A 186 -6.68 -15.30 -8.44
N ASN A 187 -6.40 -14.02 -8.74
CA ASN A 187 -6.04 -13.55 -10.08
C ASN A 187 -4.53 -13.43 -10.32
N GLY A 188 -3.69 -13.92 -9.40
CA GLY A 188 -2.26 -14.07 -9.62
C GLY A 188 -1.37 -13.05 -8.90
N ALA A 189 -1.86 -12.36 -7.88
CA ALA A 189 -0.97 -11.67 -6.96
C ALA A 189 -0.21 -12.70 -6.11
N HIS A 190 1.12 -12.64 -6.14
CA HIS A 190 2.00 -13.56 -5.42
C HIS A 190 2.24 -13.12 -3.97
N ILE A 191 2.13 -11.84 -3.72
CA ILE A 191 2.33 -11.14 -2.43
C ILE A 191 1.31 -10.02 -2.40
N VAL A 192 0.80 -9.66 -1.23
CA VAL A 192 -0.06 -8.49 -1.09
C VAL A 192 0.46 -7.55 -0.02
N GLN A 193 0.25 -6.25 -0.23
CA GLN A 193 0.63 -5.22 0.74
C GLN A 193 -0.57 -4.41 1.20
N LEU A 194 -0.75 -4.33 2.52
CA LEU A 194 -1.74 -3.47 3.16
C LEU A 194 -1.10 -2.12 3.49
N PHE A 195 -1.66 -1.03 2.96
CA PHE A 195 -1.12 0.32 3.13
C PHE A 195 -1.86 1.10 4.23
N ASP A 196 -1.25 1.22 5.41
CA ASP A 196 -1.69 2.17 6.44
C ASP A 196 -0.84 3.45 6.38
N SER A 197 -1.31 4.41 5.58
CA SER A 197 -0.54 5.57 5.15
C SER A 197 -0.50 6.71 6.17
N PHE A 198 -1.24 6.61 7.26
CA PHE A 198 -1.35 7.64 8.30
C PHE A 198 -1.12 7.09 9.72
N ALA A 199 -0.55 5.91 9.84
CA ALA A 199 -0.33 5.24 11.13
C ALA A 199 0.53 6.04 12.10
N ASP A 200 1.44 6.89 11.58
CA ASP A 200 2.27 7.83 12.35
C ASP A 200 1.48 8.95 13.06
N LYS A 201 0.23 9.15 12.69
CA LYS A 201 -0.66 10.19 13.24
C LYS A 201 -1.68 9.66 14.23
N ILE A 202 -1.70 8.36 14.46
CA ILE A 202 -2.71 7.68 15.29
C ILE A 202 -2.13 7.43 16.69
N PRO A 203 -2.76 7.94 17.77
CA PRO A 203 -2.34 7.63 19.14
C PRO A 203 -2.45 6.12 19.45
N GLU A 204 -1.54 5.60 20.29
CA GLU A 204 -1.50 4.16 20.62
C GLU A 204 -2.83 3.60 21.13
N PRO A 205 -3.56 4.24 22.08
CA PRO A 205 -4.85 3.72 22.54
C PRO A 205 -5.90 3.62 21.43
N PHE A 206 -5.90 4.59 20.49
CA PHE A 206 -6.76 4.58 19.32
C PHE A 206 -6.36 3.47 18.34
N TYR A 207 -5.05 3.31 18.11
CA TYR A 207 -4.50 2.25 17.25
C TYR A 207 -4.90 0.87 17.78
N LEU A 208 -4.70 0.61 19.07
CA LEU A 208 -5.03 -0.66 19.71
C LEU A 208 -6.53 -0.98 19.63
N ARG A 209 -7.38 0.03 19.82
CA ARG A 209 -8.83 -0.14 19.81
C ARG A 209 -9.43 -0.32 18.42
N TRP A 210 -9.00 0.48 17.44
CA TRP A 210 -9.68 0.65 16.17
C TRP A 210 -8.92 0.15 14.94
N VAL A 211 -7.57 0.14 15.00
CA VAL A 211 -6.73 -0.15 13.82
C VAL A 211 -6.24 -1.59 13.84
N GLN A 212 -5.59 -1.99 14.92
CA GLN A 212 -5.00 -3.33 15.05
C GLN A 212 -5.99 -4.46 14.78
N PRO A 213 -7.23 -4.46 15.30
CA PRO A 213 -8.17 -5.55 15.04
C PRO A 213 -8.48 -5.77 13.55
N SER A 214 -8.55 -4.68 12.77
CA SER A 214 -8.74 -4.75 11.33
C SER A 214 -7.51 -5.35 10.63
N HIS A 215 -6.29 -4.94 11.02
CA HIS A 215 -5.05 -5.51 10.47
C HIS A 215 -4.94 -7.00 10.75
N GLU A 216 -5.14 -7.43 12.00
CA GLU A 216 -5.09 -8.84 12.39
C GLU A 216 -6.09 -9.68 11.60
N ARG A 217 -7.33 -9.20 11.47
CA ARG A 217 -8.38 -9.92 10.74
C ARG A 217 -8.06 -10.06 9.26
N ILE A 218 -7.56 -8.99 8.63
CA ILE A 218 -7.16 -9.00 7.21
C ILE A 218 -5.98 -9.97 7.02
N LEU A 219 -4.90 -9.81 7.78
CA LEU A 219 -3.69 -10.61 7.61
C LEU A 219 -3.94 -12.08 7.90
N LYS A 220 -4.77 -12.39 8.90
CA LYS A 220 -5.22 -13.76 9.17
C LYS A 220 -6.00 -14.37 8.01
N SER A 221 -6.79 -13.59 7.28
CA SER A 221 -7.53 -14.09 6.11
C SER A 221 -6.62 -14.51 4.95
N LEU A 222 -5.39 -13.99 4.91
CA LEU A 222 -4.38 -14.28 3.89
C LEU A 222 -3.55 -15.54 4.19
N GLU A 223 -3.62 -16.09 5.41
CA GLU A 223 -2.83 -17.24 5.85
C GLU A 223 -2.85 -18.38 4.82
N ARG A 224 -1.64 -18.86 4.46
CA ARG A 224 -1.42 -19.98 3.51
C ARG A 224 -1.86 -19.71 2.07
N ARG A 225 -2.35 -18.51 1.75
CA ARG A 225 -2.73 -18.11 0.38
C ARG A 225 -1.64 -17.31 -0.31
N ALA A 226 -1.21 -16.23 0.33
CA ALA A 226 -0.07 -15.42 -0.11
C ALA A 226 0.53 -14.66 1.08
N PRO A 227 1.83 -14.33 1.05
CA PRO A 227 2.44 -13.48 2.06
C PRO A 227 1.80 -12.10 2.12
N GLY A 228 1.56 -11.62 3.35
CA GLY A 228 1.04 -10.29 3.64
C GLY A 228 2.12 -9.35 4.18
N ILE A 229 2.33 -8.21 3.51
CA ILE A 229 3.19 -7.13 3.98
C ILE A 229 2.31 -6.06 4.61
N LEU A 230 2.61 -5.64 5.83
CA LEU A 230 1.98 -4.49 6.45
C LEU A 230 2.89 -3.26 6.33
N PHE A 231 2.47 -2.27 5.57
CA PHE A 231 3.06 -0.94 5.57
C PHE A 231 2.29 -0.06 6.55
N SER A 232 2.95 0.34 7.64
CA SER A 232 2.41 1.28 8.63
C SER A 232 3.36 2.46 8.72
N ARG A 233 3.06 3.51 7.98
CA ARG A 233 3.93 4.67 7.84
C ARG A 233 4.35 5.23 9.20
N GLY A 234 5.65 5.16 9.52
CA GLY A 234 6.23 5.77 10.71
C GLY A 234 5.60 5.37 12.06
N CYS A 235 4.80 4.32 12.09
CA CYS A 235 4.14 3.85 13.30
C CYS A 235 5.16 3.37 14.34
N PRO A 236 5.18 3.94 15.55
CA PRO A 236 6.20 3.58 16.56
C PRO A 236 5.84 2.31 17.36
N TYR A 237 4.62 1.79 17.22
CA TYR A 237 4.07 0.69 18.03
C TYR A 237 4.48 -0.67 17.47
N LEU A 238 5.80 -0.95 17.44
CA LEU A 238 6.37 -2.15 16.80
C LEU A 238 5.81 -3.46 17.33
N ASP A 239 5.49 -3.53 18.63
CA ASP A 239 4.90 -4.73 19.24
C ASP A 239 3.49 -4.99 18.72
N LEU A 240 2.70 -3.94 18.56
CA LEU A 240 1.35 -4.04 18.00
C LEU A 240 1.41 -4.44 16.52
N LEU A 241 2.37 -3.88 15.76
CA LEU A 241 2.57 -4.26 14.37
C LEU A 241 3.03 -5.71 14.23
N ALA A 242 3.97 -6.16 15.05
CA ALA A 242 4.46 -7.54 15.03
C ALA A 242 3.37 -8.56 15.42
N ALA A 243 2.43 -8.16 16.30
CA ALA A 243 1.32 -9.02 16.72
C ALA A 243 0.22 -9.18 15.66
N THR A 244 0.21 -8.36 14.59
CA THR A 244 -0.84 -8.41 13.55
C THR A 244 -0.85 -9.68 12.72
N GLY A 245 0.22 -10.49 12.75
CA GLY A 245 0.36 -11.67 11.91
C GLY A 245 0.88 -11.38 10.50
N ALA A 246 1.42 -10.18 10.24
CA ALA A 246 2.08 -9.86 8.97
C ALA A 246 3.33 -10.73 8.75
N ASP A 247 3.54 -11.21 7.52
CA ASP A 247 4.76 -11.93 7.14
C ASP A 247 5.97 -11.00 7.02
N ALA A 248 5.74 -9.73 6.72
CA ALA A 248 6.75 -8.68 6.69
C ALA A 248 6.18 -7.33 7.16
N LEU A 249 7.04 -6.54 7.80
CA LEU A 249 6.75 -5.13 8.13
C LEU A 249 7.49 -4.21 7.17
N SER A 250 6.75 -3.34 6.52
CA SER A 250 7.32 -2.26 5.71
C SER A 250 7.44 -1.01 6.58
N LEU A 251 8.68 -0.66 6.92
CA LEU A 251 8.99 0.39 7.88
C LEU A 251 9.00 1.77 7.21
N GLY A 252 8.39 2.74 7.87
CA GLY A 252 8.41 4.14 7.46
C GLY A 252 9.58 4.94 8.03
N ASP A 253 9.50 6.27 7.89
CA ASP A 253 10.51 7.20 8.39
C ASP A 253 10.69 7.11 9.90
N GLY A 254 11.92 7.33 10.37
CA GLY A 254 12.23 7.42 11.79
C GLY A 254 12.27 6.10 12.55
N ILE A 255 11.95 4.98 11.91
CA ILE A 255 12.06 3.66 12.52
C ILE A 255 13.45 3.08 12.26
N SER A 256 14.20 2.79 13.32
CA SER A 256 15.53 2.16 13.21
C SER A 256 15.38 0.68 12.89
N ILE A 257 15.92 0.27 11.73
CA ILE A 257 15.97 -1.15 11.34
C ILE A 257 16.75 -1.97 12.36
N SER A 258 17.88 -1.47 12.87
CA SER A 258 18.70 -2.17 13.85
C SER A 258 17.91 -2.50 15.12
N LYS A 259 17.12 -1.55 15.65
CA LYS A 259 16.26 -1.78 16.81
C LYS A 259 15.15 -2.81 16.55
N VAL A 260 14.55 -2.77 15.35
CA VAL A 260 13.55 -3.78 14.95
C VAL A 260 14.22 -5.15 14.84
N ARG A 261 15.41 -5.22 14.26
CA ARG A 261 16.16 -6.47 14.09
C ARG A 261 16.62 -7.06 15.42
N GLU A 262 17.03 -6.21 16.37
CA GLU A 262 17.40 -6.63 17.72
C GLU A 262 16.22 -7.31 18.45
N LYS A 263 15.05 -6.71 18.35
CA LYS A 263 13.83 -7.19 19.02
C LYS A 263 13.17 -8.36 18.27
N TYR A 264 13.20 -8.35 16.95
CA TYR A 264 12.55 -9.33 16.06
C TYR A 264 13.56 -9.86 15.02
N PRO A 265 14.53 -10.70 15.41
CA PRO A 265 15.66 -11.10 14.54
C PRO A 265 15.22 -11.84 13.26
N ASP A 266 14.13 -12.59 13.33
CA ASP A 266 13.63 -13.42 12.20
C ASP A 266 12.56 -12.74 11.37
N PHE A 267 12.14 -11.52 11.72
CA PHE A 267 11.09 -10.83 11.00
C PHE A 267 11.61 -10.35 9.62
N ILE A 268 10.78 -10.47 8.60
CA ILE A 268 11.09 -9.89 7.29
C ILE A 268 10.80 -8.39 7.37
N ILE A 269 11.83 -7.58 7.09
CA ILE A 269 11.73 -6.12 7.07
C ILE A 269 11.77 -5.65 5.64
N GLN A 270 10.85 -4.77 5.27
CA GLN A 270 10.89 -3.99 4.04
C GLN A 270 11.18 -2.53 4.35
N GLY A 271 12.00 -1.89 3.53
CA GLY A 271 12.35 -0.46 3.68
C GLY A 271 13.80 -0.29 4.08
N ASN A 272 14.23 0.86 4.68
CA ASN A 272 13.40 2.06 4.79
C ASN A 272 14.24 3.30 4.46
N ILE A 273 14.75 3.34 3.25
CA ILE A 273 15.51 4.52 2.78
C ILE A 273 14.55 5.72 2.71
N ASP A 274 14.92 6.83 3.34
CA ASP A 274 14.16 8.07 3.23
C ASP A 274 14.02 8.46 1.75
N ASN A 275 12.80 8.55 1.29
CA ASN A 275 12.49 8.91 -0.10
C ASN A 275 12.96 10.32 -0.48
N LYS A 276 13.20 11.21 0.50
CA LYS A 276 13.79 12.53 0.29
C LYS A 276 15.27 12.42 -0.03
N ILE A 277 16.01 11.48 0.58
CA ILE A 277 17.41 11.23 0.23
C ILE A 277 17.51 10.80 -1.23
N LEU A 278 16.62 9.94 -1.69
CA LEU A 278 16.61 9.55 -3.10
C LEU A 278 16.21 10.69 -4.04
N ALA A 279 15.35 11.60 -3.60
CA ALA A 279 14.90 12.73 -4.41
C ALA A 279 15.89 13.89 -4.47
N ASP A 280 16.51 14.21 -3.35
CA ASP A 280 17.24 15.48 -3.15
C ASP A 280 18.72 15.27 -2.79
N GLY A 281 19.12 14.01 -2.50
CA GLY A 281 20.47 13.67 -2.05
C GLY A 281 21.48 13.54 -3.21
N SER A 282 22.76 13.73 -2.88
CA SER A 282 23.84 13.41 -3.81
C SER A 282 23.95 11.88 -4.00
N PRO A 283 24.56 11.40 -5.11
CA PRO A 283 24.83 9.98 -5.31
C PRO A 283 25.58 9.32 -4.13
N GLU A 284 26.47 10.08 -3.47
CA GLU A 284 27.18 9.61 -2.29
C GLU A 284 26.24 9.46 -1.08
N MET A 285 25.36 10.42 -0.83
CA MET A 285 24.34 10.32 0.23
C MET A 285 23.41 9.12 0.00
N ILE A 286 22.96 8.91 -1.23
CA ILE A 286 22.11 7.78 -1.59
C ILE A 286 22.86 6.46 -1.35
N SER A 287 24.10 6.37 -1.82
CA SER A 287 24.95 5.19 -1.64
C SER A 287 25.18 4.86 -0.16
N ASN A 288 25.44 5.88 0.67
CA ASN A 288 25.63 5.71 2.10
C ASN A 288 24.34 5.26 2.81
N ALA A 289 23.17 5.84 2.45
CA ALA A 289 21.89 5.40 2.99
C ALA A 289 21.58 3.94 2.66
N ILE A 290 21.87 3.50 1.41
CA ILE A 290 21.71 2.11 1.00
C ILE A 290 22.64 1.20 1.83
N ARG A 291 23.93 1.53 1.96
CA ARG A 291 24.89 0.75 2.75
C ARG A 291 24.45 0.63 4.20
N THR A 292 24.10 1.73 4.85
CA THR A 292 23.58 1.72 6.22
C THR A 292 22.39 0.78 6.36
N CYS A 293 21.41 0.88 5.46
CA CYS A 293 20.23 0.03 5.47
C CYS A 293 20.59 -1.47 5.33
N LEU A 294 21.54 -1.80 4.45
CA LEU A 294 22.01 -3.17 4.24
C LEU A 294 22.81 -3.70 5.43
N ASP A 295 23.66 -2.87 6.04
CA ASP A 295 24.49 -3.22 7.20
C ASP A 295 23.63 -3.48 8.44
N GLU A 296 22.59 -2.66 8.68
CA GLU A 296 21.64 -2.84 9.79
C GLU A 296 20.85 -4.16 9.68
N THR A 297 20.58 -4.64 8.47
CA THR A 297 19.89 -5.91 8.24
C THR A 297 20.84 -7.10 8.08
N LYS A 298 22.15 -6.85 7.94
CA LYS A 298 23.15 -7.86 7.56
C LYS A 298 22.75 -8.63 6.30
N GLY A 299 22.02 -7.96 5.39
CA GLY A 299 21.52 -8.51 4.14
C GLY A 299 20.53 -9.68 4.26
N SER A 300 20.03 -9.98 5.46
CA SER A 300 19.13 -11.12 5.69
C SER A 300 17.71 -10.67 6.03
N ASN A 301 16.71 -11.46 5.57
CA ASN A 301 15.28 -11.17 5.79
C ASN A 301 14.90 -9.70 5.49
N HIS A 302 15.49 -9.15 4.42
CA HIS A 302 15.33 -7.74 4.05
C HIS A 302 14.89 -7.59 2.60
N ILE A 303 13.93 -6.69 2.37
CA ILE A 303 13.51 -6.19 1.07
C ILE A 303 13.86 -4.70 1.05
N LEU A 304 14.80 -4.31 0.21
CA LEU A 304 15.19 -2.91 0.08
C LEU A 304 14.05 -2.12 -0.57
N ASN A 305 13.60 -1.10 0.08
CA ASN A 305 12.54 -0.19 -0.38
C ASN A 305 12.73 1.18 0.27
N LEU A 306 11.88 2.11 -0.08
CA LEU A 306 11.81 3.42 0.54
C LEU A 306 10.91 3.41 1.78
N SER A 307 11.08 4.39 2.64
CA SER A 307 10.20 4.66 3.79
C SER A 307 8.78 5.07 3.39
N HIS A 308 8.61 5.57 2.16
CA HIS A 308 7.34 5.93 1.52
C HIS A 308 7.48 5.84 0.00
N GLY A 309 6.44 6.17 -0.76
CA GLY A 309 6.50 6.18 -2.23
C GLY A 309 7.48 7.19 -2.79
N LEU A 310 8.01 6.92 -4.00
CA LEU A 310 8.80 7.86 -4.77
C LEU A 310 8.11 9.24 -4.84
N LEU A 311 8.91 10.29 -4.68
CA LEU A 311 8.44 11.66 -4.83
C LEU A 311 8.44 12.03 -6.32
N GLU A 312 7.50 12.89 -6.72
CA GLU A 312 7.38 13.31 -8.13
C GLU A 312 8.66 13.93 -8.68
N ARG A 313 9.42 14.63 -7.81
CA ARG A 313 10.69 15.28 -8.15
C ARG A 313 11.91 14.37 -8.10
N THR A 314 11.73 13.08 -7.74
CA THR A 314 12.86 12.14 -7.72
C THR A 314 13.42 12.00 -9.14
N PRO A 315 14.73 12.23 -9.37
CA PRO A 315 15.36 12.01 -10.67
C PRO A 315 15.19 10.56 -11.12
N PHE A 316 15.02 10.36 -12.42
CA PHE A 316 14.86 9.04 -12.99
C PHE A 316 16.22 8.34 -13.24
N GLU A 317 17.26 9.14 -13.50
CA GLU A 317 18.64 8.70 -13.78
C GLU A 317 19.43 8.32 -12.54
#